data_8e56e0d66a98b539d749db9f7e914573
#
_entry.id   8e56e0d66a98b539d749db9f7e914573
#
_cell.length_a   1.000
_cell.length_b   1.000
_cell.length_c   1.000
_cell.angle_alpha   90.00
_cell.angle_beta   90.00
_cell.angle_gamma   90.00
#
_symmetry.space_group_name_H-M   'P 1'
#
loop_
_entity.id
_entity.type
_entity.pdbx_description
1 polymer ?
#
loop_
_entity_poly.entity_id
_entity_poly.type
_entity_poly.pdbx_seq_one_letter_code
_entity_poly.pdbx_strand_id
1 'polypeptide(L)'
;MRAPCPGWWHLGVKVAGARRGLLSSCGPWRGTSGGSWSRSALFVTGPSSSCGSPAGLEEGRKRGNKPLKEWTLIVSPFGQLKVRLPCHVTVRPLDPLRYPDADRALVTVSGVDSSLPQGVDLDRLQVKYDEALKEMTIVSDHMDSKAAVVVKTPMKFDLDIKTSGTGCVKIQKIDCDSCRIETEKGTSILQSIKSHKIHVRTKGGKVICLGTLHGNADIHAAEKSSVNIEKLQGTSIKISTEDGLLKTKYLYAESSFLSSAAGDILLGSIHGDTTLQTETGNITVESSDGCLKASTRRGAIDVYVSQVRKVDLKSQKGHMNQMNERDKWIKADTQDGTVHLKSQSWFQSIKLQVS
;
A
#
# COMPACT_ATOMS: atom_id res chain seq x y z
N MET A 1 0.99 52.47 -24.55
CA MET A 1 -0.09 52.99 -23.69
C MET A 1 -0.26 52.04 -22.54
N ARG A 2 -0.27 52.59 -21.34
CA ARG A 2 -0.07 51.93 -20.05
C ARG A 2 -1.25 51.07 -19.59
N ALA A 3 -0.95 50.02 -18.83
CA ALA A 3 -1.84 49.26 -17.96
C ALA A 3 -2.46 50.14 -16.85
N PRO A 4 -3.46 49.64 -16.12
CA PRO A 4 -3.21 49.42 -14.69
C PRO A 4 -3.80 48.13 -14.12
N CYS A 5 -3.14 47.63 -13.04
CA CYS A 5 -3.65 46.67 -12.07
C CYS A 5 -4.66 47.30 -11.11
N PRO A 6 -5.53 46.52 -10.49
CA PRO A 6 -5.88 46.68 -9.06
C PRO A 6 -5.82 45.36 -8.34
N GLY A 7 -5.53 45.20 -7.06
CA GLY A 7 -5.82 45.92 -5.88
C GLY A 7 -6.11 44.91 -4.80
N TRP A 8 -5.30 44.86 -3.77
CA TRP A 8 -5.38 43.98 -2.58
C TRP A 8 -6.59 44.33 -1.70
N TRP A 9 -7.30 43.33 -1.22
CA TRP A 9 -8.17 43.46 -0.06
C TRP A 9 -7.73 42.54 1.08
N HIS A 10 -7.21 43.18 2.13
CA HIS A 10 -7.07 42.62 3.46
C HIS A 10 -8.45 42.54 4.12
N LEU A 11 -8.81 41.43 4.72
CA LEU A 11 -9.83 41.34 5.77
C LEU A 11 -9.28 40.61 6.99
N GLY A 12 -9.36 41.36 8.07
CA GLY A 12 -8.77 41.05 9.37
C GLY A 12 -9.51 39.97 10.15
N VAL A 13 -8.71 39.27 10.91
CA VAL A 13 -9.10 38.29 11.93
C VAL A 13 -9.44 39.04 13.21
N LYS A 14 -10.66 38.84 13.72
CA LYS A 14 -11.04 39.20 15.12
C LYS A 14 -10.98 37.95 15.98
N VAL A 15 -10.13 38.01 16.97
CA VAL A 15 -10.02 37.06 18.08
C VAL A 15 -10.93 37.61 19.23
N ALA A 16 -11.77 36.74 19.75
CA ALA A 16 -12.36 36.88 21.09
C ALA A 16 -12.58 35.46 21.60
N GLY A 17 -12.06 35.03 22.67
CA GLY A 17 -12.05 35.48 24.03
C GLY A 17 -12.61 34.39 24.92
N ALA A 18 -11.85 33.85 25.81
CA ALA A 18 -12.03 32.75 26.74
C ALA A 18 -13.28 32.80 27.59
N ARG A 19 -13.78 31.60 28.02
CA ARG A 19 -14.25 31.40 29.43
C ARG A 19 -14.13 29.92 29.84
N ARG A 20 -13.63 29.78 31.06
CA ARG A 20 -13.49 28.59 31.91
C ARG A 20 -14.82 28.13 32.47
N GLY A 21 -14.93 26.85 32.82
CA GLY A 21 -15.99 26.32 33.69
C GLY A 21 -15.97 24.81 33.78
N LEU A 22 -15.28 24.27 34.76
CA LEU A 22 -15.66 23.45 35.94
C LEU A 22 -16.08 21.99 35.68
N LEU A 23 -15.24 21.12 36.17
CA LEU A 23 -15.33 19.85 36.91
C LEU A 23 -16.76 19.31 37.22
N SER A 24 -16.98 18.02 36.90
CA SER A 24 -17.61 17.11 37.87
C SER A 24 -17.24 15.65 37.56
N SER A 25 -16.82 15.00 38.61
CA SER A 25 -16.51 13.61 38.87
C SER A 25 -17.75 12.72 38.86
N CYS A 26 -17.60 11.45 38.51
CA CYS A 26 -18.25 10.24 39.08
C CYS A 26 -17.81 9.04 38.22
N GLY A 27 -17.10 8.06 38.69
CA GLY A 27 -17.42 7.01 39.61
C GLY A 27 -17.56 5.66 38.86
N PRO A 28 -17.02 4.53 39.34
CA PRO A 28 -16.81 3.30 38.55
C PRO A 28 -18.03 2.34 38.65
N TRP A 29 -18.35 1.69 37.52
CA TRP A 29 -19.28 0.54 37.53
C TRP A 29 -18.52 -0.77 37.33
N ARG A 30 -18.64 -1.64 38.34
CA ARG A 30 -18.32 -3.06 38.32
C ARG A 30 -19.54 -3.87 37.85
N GLY A 31 -19.30 -5.04 37.27
CA GLY A 31 -20.27 -6.12 37.07
C GLY A 31 -20.08 -6.83 35.76
N THR A 32 -19.49 -7.96 35.69
CA THR A 32 -19.70 -9.38 35.96
C THR A 32 -20.36 -10.15 34.81
N SER A 33 -19.68 -11.30 34.48
CA SER A 33 -20.18 -12.54 33.86
C SER A 33 -20.56 -12.53 32.36
N GLY A 34 -19.84 -13.23 31.45
CA GLY A 34 -20.03 -14.67 31.29
C GLY A 34 -20.80 -14.96 30.02
N GLY A 35 -20.20 -15.37 28.93
CA GLY A 35 -20.88 -15.84 27.72
C GLY A 35 -19.92 -16.37 26.68
N SER A 36 -19.68 -17.66 26.69
CA SER A 36 -18.93 -18.43 25.71
C SER A 36 -19.75 -18.50 24.40
N TRP A 37 -19.16 -18.07 23.29
CA TRP A 37 -19.70 -18.33 21.96
C TRP A 37 -18.64 -19.04 21.10
N SER A 38 -18.91 -20.33 20.87
CA SER A 38 -18.20 -21.14 19.89
C SER A 38 -18.53 -20.71 18.47
N ARG A 39 -17.53 -20.38 17.67
CA ARG A 39 -17.66 -20.20 16.22
C ARG A 39 -17.01 -21.38 15.51
N SER A 40 -17.85 -22.18 14.87
CA SER A 40 -17.43 -23.19 13.89
C SER A 40 -16.93 -22.48 12.62
N ALA A 41 -15.66 -22.67 12.29
CA ALA A 41 -15.07 -22.21 11.03
C ALA A 41 -15.00 -23.40 10.07
N LEU A 42 -15.67 -23.28 8.92
CA LEU A 42 -15.52 -24.18 7.79
C LEU A 42 -14.20 -23.85 7.05
N PHE A 43 -13.28 -24.80 7.06
CA PHE A 43 -12.05 -24.76 6.27
C PHE A 43 -12.32 -25.23 4.85
N VAL A 44 -12.02 -24.39 3.87
CA VAL A 44 -11.85 -24.81 2.47
C VAL A 44 -10.35 -24.81 2.19
N THR A 45 -9.81 -26.01 1.96
CA THR A 45 -8.41 -26.22 1.60
C THR A 45 -8.22 -26.13 0.10
N GLY A 46 -7.40 -25.19 -0.34
CA GLY A 46 -6.84 -25.12 -1.69
C GLY A 46 -5.31 -25.02 -1.62
N PRO A 47 -4.54 -25.59 -2.54
CA PRO A 47 -3.10 -25.72 -2.41
C PRO A 47 -2.40 -24.37 -2.62
N SER A 48 -1.76 -23.86 -1.59
CA SER A 48 -0.93 -22.66 -1.62
C SER A 48 0.54 -23.06 -1.68
N SER A 49 1.22 -22.68 -2.75
CA SER A 49 2.67 -22.62 -2.80
C SER A 49 3.17 -21.62 -1.76
N SER A 50 3.85 -22.11 -0.77
CA SER A 50 4.22 -21.39 0.45
C SER A 50 5.38 -20.44 0.24
N CYS A 51 5.12 -19.14 0.24
CA CYS A 51 6.00 -18.18 0.89
C CYS A 51 5.39 -17.92 2.27
N GLY A 52 6.01 -18.45 3.33
CA GLY A 52 5.46 -18.46 4.68
C GLY A 52 5.20 -17.06 5.22
N SER A 53 3.96 -16.82 5.65
CA SER A 53 3.61 -15.71 6.54
C SER A 53 3.89 -16.11 7.98
N PRO A 54 4.48 -15.27 8.80
CA PRO A 54 4.45 -15.47 10.25
C PRO A 54 3.41 -14.56 10.90
N ALA A 55 2.34 -15.19 11.39
CA ALA A 55 1.59 -14.65 12.52
C ALA A 55 2.20 -15.24 13.80
N GLY A 56 2.38 -14.40 14.83
CA GLY A 56 2.73 -14.87 16.17
C GLY A 56 4.09 -14.37 16.65
N LEU A 57 4.03 -13.47 17.62
CA LEU A 57 5.10 -13.14 18.54
C LEU A 57 5.48 -14.40 19.34
N GLU A 58 6.60 -15.02 19.02
CA GLU A 58 7.42 -15.78 19.95
C GLU A 58 8.88 -15.58 19.55
N GLU A 59 9.67 -15.10 20.51
CA GLU A 59 11.12 -15.11 20.46
C GLU A 59 11.64 -16.56 20.51
N GLY A 60 11.41 -17.30 19.43
CA GLY A 60 12.07 -18.57 19.18
C GLY A 60 13.39 -18.29 18.47
N ARG A 61 14.50 -18.73 19.06
CA ARG A 61 15.86 -18.74 18.49
C ARG A 61 15.81 -19.15 17.02
N LYS A 62 15.72 -18.17 16.11
CA LYS A 62 15.98 -18.38 14.69
C LYS A 62 17.45 -18.79 14.58
N ARG A 63 17.71 -19.97 14.05
CA ARG A 63 19.02 -20.35 13.52
C ARG A 63 19.45 -19.21 12.59
N GLY A 64 20.29 -18.31 13.12
CA GLY A 64 20.74 -17.14 12.39
C GLY A 64 21.58 -17.60 11.23
N ASN A 65 21.13 -17.35 9.99
CA ASN A 65 22.02 -17.34 8.85
C ASN A 65 23.17 -16.38 9.21
N LYS A 66 24.37 -16.92 9.41
CA LYS A 66 25.57 -16.09 9.65
C LYS A 66 25.71 -15.13 8.47
N PRO A 67 25.94 -13.82 8.75
CA PRO A 67 26.26 -12.90 7.67
C PRO A 67 27.53 -13.37 6.98
N LEU A 68 27.51 -13.44 5.66
CA LEU A 68 28.66 -13.80 4.84
C LEU A 68 29.65 -12.64 4.75
N LYS A 69 29.14 -11.42 4.62
CA LYS A 69 29.92 -10.20 4.51
C LYS A 69 29.11 -8.99 4.99
N GLU A 70 29.81 -8.06 5.61
CA GLU A 70 29.21 -6.81 6.10
C GLU A 70 30.04 -5.62 5.63
N TRP A 71 29.37 -4.56 5.24
CA TRP A 71 29.98 -3.26 4.93
C TRP A 71 29.36 -2.21 5.81
N THR A 72 30.19 -1.31 6.29
CA THR A 72 29.79 -0.07 6.97
C THR A 72 30.33 1.08 6.14
N LEU A 73 29.44 1.93 5.65
CA LEU A 73 29.80 3.11 4.87
C LEU A 73 29.42 4.35 5.66
N ILE A 74 30.26 5.37 5.65
CA ILE A 74 29.92 6.70 6.12
C ILE A 74 29.16 7.38 4.98
N VAL A 75 27.96 7.88 5.27
CA VAL A 75 27.06 8.47 4.27
C VAL A 75 26.44 9.75 4.82
N SER A 76 26.00 10.64 3.95
CA SER A 76 25.16 11.78 4.33
C SER A 76 23.83 11.28 4.93
N PRO A 77 23.26 11.94 5.95
CA PRO A 77 21.92 11.62 6.46
C PRO A 77 20.80 11.72 5.40
N PHE A 78 21.04 12.50 4.36
CA PHE A 78 20.17 12.68 3.21
C PHE A 78 20.89 12.24 1.95
N GLY A 79 20.37 11.25 1.27
CA GLY A 79 20.99 10.69 0.08
C GLY A 79 20.07 9.76 -0.67
N GLN A 80 20.62 9.04 -1.63
CA GLN A 80 19.89 8.09 -2.45
C GLN A 80 20.52 6.69 -2.35
N LEU A 81 19.68 5.68 -2.23
CA LEU A 81 20.08 4.28 -2.34
C LEU A 81 19.65 3.73 -3.70
N LYS A 82 20.62 3.31 -4.50
CA LYS A 82 20.41 2.64 -5.78
C LYS A 82 20.82 1.18 -5.70
N VAL A 83 19.87 0.28 -5.90
CA VAL A 83 20.09 -1.17 -5.82
C VAL A 83 19.71 -1.82 -7.15
N ARG A 84 20.63 -2.68 -7.67
CA ARG A 84 20.40 -3.49 -8.86
C ARG A 84 20.92 -4.90 -8.59
N LEU A 85 20.02 -5.81 -8.18
CA LEU A 85 20.38 -7.15 -7.71
C LEU A 85 19.39 -8.21 -8.22
N PRO A 86 19.83 -9.46 -8.50
CA PRO A 86 18.94 -10.56 -8.85
C PRO A 86 18.40 -11.34 -7.64
N CYS A 87 18.63 -10.86 -6.42
CA CYS A 87 18.34 -11.55 -5.18
C CYS A 87 17.37 -10.78 -4.28
N HIS A 88 17.11 -11.31 -3.08
CA HIS A 88 16.22 -10.66 -2.11
C HIS A 88 16.88 -9.43 -1.50
N VAL A 89 16.15 -8.32 -1.46
CA VAL A 89 16.60 -7.04 -0.92
C VAL A 89 15.67 -6.60 0.21
N THR A 90 16.23 -6.30 1.37
CA THR A 90 15.49 -5.72 2.49
C THR A 90 16.10 -4.38 2.87
N VAL A 91 15.31 -3.31 2.83
CA VAL A 91 15.71 -1.97 3.27
C VAL A 91 14.94 -1.59 4.52
N ARG A 92 15.66 -1.10 5.52
CA ARG A 92 15.08 -0.64 6.79
C ARG A 92 15.92 0.51 7.35
N PRO A 93 15.35 1.37 8.21
CA PRO A 93 16.12 2.45 8.81
C PRO A 93 17.16 1.90 9.79
N LEU A 94 18.21 2.68 9.99
CA LEU A 94 19.14 2.51 11.11
C LEU A 94 18.37 2.64 12.43
N ASP A 95 18.89 1.99 13.47
CA ASP A 95 18.41 2.17 14.83
C ASP A 95 18.88 3.55 15.34
N PRO A 96 17.95 4.50 15.58
CA PRO A 96 18.33 5.86 15.99
C PRO A 96 18.98 5.92 17.37
N LEU A 97 18.77 4.90 18.22
CA LEU A 97 19.42 4.82 19.52
C LEU A 97 20.90 4.45 19.41
N ARG A 98 21.26 3.66 18.40
CA ARG A 98 22.66 3.26 18.15
C ARG A 98 23.41 4.22 17.24
N TYR A 99 22.69 4.89 16.36
CA TYR A 99 23.25 5.79 15.33
C TYR A 99 22.47 7.10 15.30
N PRO A 100 22.61 7.96 16.33
CA PRO A 100 21.82 9.19 16.44
C PRO A 100 22.10 10.18 15.31
N ASP A 101 23.34 10.21 14.81
CA ASP A 101 23.77 11.12 13.74
C ASP A 101 23.28 10.68 12.35
N ALA A 102 22.78 9.44 12.23
CA ALA A 102 22.35 8.85 10.97
C ALA A 102 23.37 9.00 9.82
N ASP A 103 24.66 8.93 10.16
CA ASP A 103 25.81 9.22 9.30
C ASP A 103 26.37 7.99 8.58
N ARG A 104 25.69 6.86 8.67
CA ARG A 104 26.21 5.61 8.08
C ARG A 104 25.13 4.73 7.47
N ALA A 105 25.58 3.83 6.62
CA ALA A 105 24.75 2.76 6.05
C ALA A 105 25.43 1.41 6.30
N LEU A 106 24.62 0.41 6.64
CA LEU A 106 25.10 -0.96 6.90
C LEU A 106 24.51 -1.90 5.83
N VAL A 107 25.37 -2.64 5.17
CA VAL A 107 24.97 -3.66 4.20
C VAL A 107 25.42 -5.01 4.70
N THR A 108 24.48 -5.92 4.86
CA THR A 108 24.71 -7.29 5.30
C THR A 108 24.23 -8.25 4.24
N VAL A 109 25.08 -9.14 3.80
CA VAL A 109 24.74 -10.23 2.87
C VAL A 109 24.68 -11.53 3.62
N SER A 110 23.59 -12.26 3.45
CA SER A 110 23.41 -13.61 3.95
C SER A 110 23.09 -14.56 2.80
N GLY A 111 23.70 -15.74 2.81
CA GLY A 111 23.44 -16.79 1.82
C GLY A 111 22.62 -17.92 2.42
N VAL A 112 22.07 -18.76 1.56
CA VAL A 112 21.48 -20.04 1.92
C VAL A 112 22.60 -21.09 1.87
N ASP A 113 22.88 -21.70 3.02
CA ASP A 113 23.78 -22.85 3.24
C ASP A 113 25.14 -22.89 2.50
N SER A 114 26.20 -22.81 3.29
CA SER A 114 27.59 -22.99 2.89
C SER A 114 27.94 -24.43 2.45
N SER A 115 26.97 -25.28 2.17
CA SER A 115 27.20 -26.69 1.77
C SER A 115 27.28 -26.92 0.25
N LEU A 116 27.06 -25.89 -0.58
CA LEU A 116 27.23 -25.97 -2.02
C LEU A 116 28.52 -25.28 -2.43
N PRO A 117 29.34 -25.93 -3.28
CA PRO A 117 30.65 -25.40 -3.72
C PRO A 117 30.55 -24.19 -4.67
N GLN A 118 29.34 -23.77 -5.04
CA GLN A 118 29.10 -22.54 -5.76
C GLN A 118 28.65 -21.46 -4.74
N GLY A 119 29.62 -20.97 -3.97
CA GLY A 119 29.44 -19.86 -3.02
C GLY A 119 28.91 -18.62 -3.74
N VAL A 120 28.16 -17.82 -3.01
CA VAL A 120 27.78 -16.46 -3.44
C VAL A 120 29.06 -15.74 -3.82
N ASP A 121 29.22 -15.41 -5.12
CA ASP A 121 30.42 -14.70 -5.62
C ASP A 121 30.36 -13.24 -5.10
N LEU A 122 30.83 -13.06 -3.87
CA LEU A 122 30.84 -11.79 -3.17
C LEU A 122 31.82 -10.78 -3.78
N ASP A 123 32.74 -11.25 -4.62
CA ASP A 123 33.73 -10.38 -5.25
C ASP A 123 33.12 -9.55 -6.39
N ARG A 124 32.00 -10.01 -6.93
CA ARG A 124 31.22 -9.29 -7.93
C ARG A 124 30.17 -8.34 -7.36
N LEU A 125 29.95 -8.36 -6.05
CA LEU A 125 29.05 -7.40 -5.40
C LEU A 125 29.78 -6.07 -5.18
N GLN A 126 29.39 -5.07 -5.93
CA GLN A 126 29.90 -3.74 -5.78
C GLN A 126 29.03 -2.92 -4.81
N VAL A 127 29.63 -2.47 -3.73
CA VAL A 127 29.01 -1.58 -2.75
C VAL A 127 29.86 -0.31 -2.69
N LYS A 128 29.31 0.81 -3.18
CA LYS A 128 30.03 2.09 -3.31
C LYS A 128 29.15 3.23 -2.79
N TYR A 129 29.79 4.25 -2.24
CA TYR A 129 29.17 5.52 -1.94
C TYR A 129 29.89 6.64 -2.67
N ASP A 130 29.13 7.45 -3.39
CA ASP A 130 29.61 8.66 -4.04
C ASP A 130 29.20 9.86 -3.18
N GLU A 131 30.19 10.51 -2.60
CA GLU A 131 29.98 11.64 -1.71
C GLU A 131 29.46 12.89 -2.45
N ALA A 132 29.89 13.10 -3.69
CA ALA A 132 29.47 14.23 -4.50
C ALA A 132 27.99 14.16 -4.90
N LEU A 133 27.53 12.95 -5.26
CA LEU A 133 26.14 12.68 -5.62
C LEU A 133 25.29 12.30 -4.41
N LYS A 134 25.91 12.02 -3.26
CA LYS A 134 25.26 11.43 -2.07
C LYS A 134 24.49 10.15 -2.42
N GLU A 135 25.01 9.39 -3.38
CA GLU A 135 24.39 8.16 -3.89
C GLU A 135 25.15 6.93 -3.39
N MET A 136 24.42 6.03 -2.75
CA MET A 136 24.91 4.71 -2.40
C MET A 136 24.44 3.71 -3.45
N THR A 137 25.38 3.06 -4.13
CA THR A 137 25.11 2.09 -5.19
C THR A 137 25.47 0.68 -4.75
N ILE A 138 24.51 -0.27 -4.92
CA ILE A 138 24.71 -1.70 -4.67
C ILE A 138 24.31 -2.45 -5.95
N VAL A 139 25.29 -3.06 -6.62
CA VAL A 139 25.08 -3.71 -7.93
C VAL A 139 25.79 -5.05 -7.98
N SER A 140 25.09 -6.04 -8.50
CA SER A 140 25.66 -7.33 -8.91
C SER A 140 24.75 -8.01 -9.94
N ASP A 141 25.35 -8.57 -10.99
CA ASP A 141 24.60 -9.30 -12.02
C ASP A 141 24.62 -10.82 -11.79
N HIS A 142 25.53 -11.31 -10.95
CA HIS A 142 25.83 -12.73 -10.77
C HIS A 142 25.67 -13.22 -9.31
N MET A 143 24.64 -12.74 -8.63
CA MET A 143 24.35 -13.21 -7.28
C MET A 143 23.27 -14.29 -7.31
N ASP A 144 23.39 -15.30 -6.42
CA ASP A 144 22.37 -16.33 -6.26
C ASP A 144 21.01 -15.66 -5.91
N SER A 145 19.96 -16.05 -6.61
CA SER A 145 18.60 -15.55 -6.40
C SER A 145 18.07 -15.82 -4.98
N LYS A 146 18.63 -16.80 -4.26
CA LYS A 146 18.31 -17.12 -2.87
C LYS A 146 19.09 -16.28 -1.86
N ALA A 147 20.11 -15.57 -2.27
CA ALA A 147 20.84 -14.67 -1.39
C ALA A 147 19.93 -13.53 -0.90
N ALA A 148 20.22 -13.03 0.28
CA ALA A 148 19.48 -11.92 0.86
C ALA A 148 20.44 -10.78 1.26
N VAL A 149 20.18 -9.60 0.73
CA VAL A 149 20.90 -8.37 1.06
C VAL A 149 20.03 -7.51 1.94
N VAL A 150 20.52 -7.22 3.14
CA VAL A 150 19.86 -6.33 4.09
C VAL A 150 20.62 -5.03 4.14
N VAL A 151 19.94 -3.93 3.82
CA VAL A 151 20.49 -2.58 3.83
C VAL A 151 19.81 -1.80 4.94
N LYS A 152 20.61 -1.28 5.88
CA LYS A 152 20.14 -0.33 6.88
C LYS A 152 20.67 1.04 6.50
N THR A 153 19.75 1.98 6.25
CA THR A 153 20.08 3.34 5.80
C THR A 153 19.55 4.38 6.76
N PRO A 154 20.03 5.61 6.68
CA PRO A 154 19.31 6.75 7.23
C PRO A 154 17.84 6.73 6.78
N MET A 155 16.95 7.23 7.64
CA MET A 155 15.50 7.20 7.39
C MET A 155 15.10 8.05 6.17
N LYS A 156 15.86 9.12 5.89
CA LYS A 156 15.60 10.11 4.84
C LYS A 156 16.29 9.81 3.50
N PHE A 157 16.48 8.53 3.19
CA PHE A 157 17.11 8.12 1.95
C PHE A 157 16.05 7.88 0.87
N ASP A 158 16.24 8.50 -0.29
CA ASP A 158 15.50 8.16 -1.50
C ASP A 158 15.88 6.75 -1.97
N LEU A 159 14.90 6.04 -2.50
CA LEU A 159 15.07 4.65 -2.89
C LEU A 159 14.86 4.47 -4.39
N ASP A 160 15.84 3.86 -5.07
CA ASP A 160 15.72 3.35 -6.43
C ASP A 160 16.18 1.89 -6.46
N ILE A 161 15.24 0.97 -6.37
CA ILE A 161 15.51 -0.45 -6.21
C ILE A 161 14.96 -1.21 -7.42
N LYS A 162 15.84 -1.98 -8.07
CA LYS A 162 15.45 -2.87 -9.16
C LYS A 162 15.98 -4.27 -8.90
N THR A 163 15.07 -5.24 -8.88
CA THR A 163 15.42 -6.66 -8.76
C THR A 163 15.00 -7.40 -10.01
N SER A 164 15.88 -8.29 -10.48
CA SER A 164 15.62 -9.19 -11.60
C SER A 164 15.24 -10.59 -11.10
N GLY A 165 14.65 -11.38 -11.98
CA GLY A 165 14.24 -12.74 -11.67
C GLY A 165 13.21 -12.82 -10.54
N THR A 166 13.44 -13.70 -9.57
CA THR A 166 12.54 -13.94 -8.43
C THR A 166 12.89 -13.14 -7.17
N GLY A 167 13.82 -12.20 -7.26
CA GLY A 167 14.27 -11.36 -6.14
C GLY A 167 13.12 -10.54 -5.54
N CYS A 168 12.86 -10.75 -4.24
CA CYS A 168 11.82 -10.01 -3.51
C CYS A 168 12.40 -8.73 -2.90
N VAL A 169 11.60 -7.66 -2.89
CA VAL A 169 11.97 -6.39 -2.26
C VAL A 169 11.11 -6.17 -1.02
N LYS A 170 11.74 -5.90 0.12
CA LYS A 170 11.05 -5.55 1.37
C LYS A 170 11.57 -4.22 1.89
N ILE A 171 10.70 -3.24 2.00
CA ILE A 171 11.04 -1.92 2.53
C ILE A 171 10.19 -1.64 3.77
N GLN A 172 10.83 -1.16 4.83
CA GLN A 172 10.19 -0.96 6.11
C GLN A 172 10.52 0.42 6.70
N LYS A 173 9.50 1.16 7.11
CA LYS A 173 9.59 2.39 7.92
C LYS A 173 10.56 3.45 7.37
N ILE A 174 10.50 3.73 6.08
CA ILE A 174 11.29 4.77 5.40
C ILE A 174 10.42 6.02 5.22
N ASP A 175 11.03 7.19 5.41
CA ASP A 175 10.45 8.51 5.15
C ASP A 175 11.36 9.24 4.16
N CYS A 176 10.99 9.31 2.88
CA CYS A 176 11.81 9.81 1.79
C CYS A 176 10.99 10.69 0.84
N ASP A 177 11.67 11.35 -0.09
CA ASP A 177 10.99 12.13 -1.13
C ASP A 177 10.54 11.25 -2.30
N SER A 178 11.38 10.29 -2.69
CA SER A 178 11.13 9.39 -3.81
C SER A 178 11.39 7.93 -3.46
N CYS A 179 10.40 7.07 -3.69
CA CYS A 179 10.50 5.63 -3.53
C CYS A 179 10.14 4.94 -4.84
N ARG A 180 11.16 4.48 -5.58
CA ARG A 180 11.01 3.76 -6.83
C ARG A 180 11.41 2.30 -6.68
N ILE A 181 10.51 1.39 -7.04
CA ILE A 181 10.71 -0.04 -6.94
C ILE A 181 10.31 -0.69 -8.26
N GLU A 182 11.22 -1.47 -8.83
CA GLU A 182 10.97 -2.29 -10.00
C GLU A 182 11.32 -3.74 -9.68
N THR A 183 10.36 -4.64 -9.79
CA THR A 183 10.57 -6.09 -9.61
C THR A 183 10.13 -6.84 -10.86
N GLU A 184 10.80 -7.93 -11.17
CA GLU A 184 10.45 -8.75 -12.33
C GLU A 184 9.39 -9.80 -11.96
N LYS A 185 9.73 -10.81 -11.19
CA LYS A 185 8.82 -11.88 -10.72
C LYS A 185 8.74 -11.95 -9.19
N GLY A 186 9.54 -11.16 -8.50
CA GLY A 186 9.59 -11.13 -7.04
C GLY A 186 8.43 -10.35 -6.41
N THR A 187 8.18 -10.62 -5.15
CA THR A 187 7.18 -9.88 -4.38
C THR A 187 7.76 -8.57 -3.84
N SER A 188 7.03 -7.47 -4.05
CA SER A 188 7.33 -6.17 -3.45
C SER A 188 6.52 -5.99 -2.17
N ILE A 189 7.17 -5.89 -1.02
CA ILE A 189 6.54 -5.69 0.29
C ILE A 189 6.93 -4.31 0.81
N LEU A 190 5.96 -3.43 0.92
CA LEU A 190 6.12 -2.08 1.45
C LEU A 190 5.43 -1.98 2.80
N GLN A 191 6.16 -1.60 3.83
CA GLN A 191 5.60 -1.53 5.19
C GLN A 191 5.80 -0.14 5.80
N SER A 192 4.70 0.58 6.04
CA SER A 192 4.70 1.88 6.71
C SER A 192 5.69 2.87 6.08
N ILE A 193 5.49 3.19 4.81
CA ILE A 193 6.34 4.10 4.04
C ILE A 193 5.66 5.47 3.95
N LYS A 194 6.44 6.50 4.14
CA LYS A 194 6.07 7.88 3.86
C LYS A 194 6.99 8.43 2.77
N SER A 195 6.39 8.91 1.66
CA SER A 195 7.16 9.46 0.54
C SER A 195 6.29 10.42 -0.26
N HIS A 196 6.89 11.46 -0.84
CA HIS A 196 6.14 12.33 -1.74
C HIS A 196 5.72 11.60 -3.02
N LYS A 197 6.59 10.71 -3.54
CA LYS A 197 6.33 9.93 -4.76
C LYS A 197 6.66 8.45 -4.53
N ILE A 198 5.66 7.61 -4.63
CA ILE A 198 5.80 6.15 -4.54
C ILE A 198 5.54 5.57 -5.93
N HIS A 199 6.55 4.97 -6.53
CA HIS A 199 6.45 4.37 -7.86
C HIS A 199 6.83 2.90 -7.78
N VAL A 200 5.88 2.01 -8.04
CA VAL A 200 6.08 0.56 -7.98
C VAL A 200 5.70 -0.07 -9.31
N ARG A 201 6.63 -0.80 -9.90
CA ARG A 201 6.39 -1.59 -11.11
C ARG A 201 6.77 -3.05 -10.88
N THR A 202 5.87 -3.96 -11.24
CA THR A 202 6.16 -5.40 -11.27
C THR A 202 5.70 -6.00 -12.59
N LYS A 203 6.47 -6.95 -13.13
CA LYS A 203 6.06 -7.69 -14.34
C LYS A 203 5.20 -8.89 -13.99
N GLY A 204 5.60 -9.72 -13.01
CA GLY A 204 4.88 -10.95 -12.70
C GLY A 204 4.85 -11.30 -11.20
N GLY A 205 5.11 -10.32 -10.31
CA GLY A 205 5.14 -10.50 -8.86
C GLY A 205 3.93 -9.93 -8.15
N LYS A 206 3.89 -10.10 -6.81
CA LYS A 206 2.85 -9.49 -5.97
C LYS A 206 3.32 -8.16 -5.41
N VAL A 207 2.41 -7.21 -5.28
CA VAL A 207 2.65 -5.98 -4.51
C VAL A 207 1.82 -6.05 -3.23
N ILE A 208 2.49 -6.01 -2.08
CA ILE A 208 1.86 -6.11 -0.77
C ILE A 208 2.25 -4.87 0.04
N CYS A 209 1.26 -4.06 0.38
CA CYS A 209 1.46 -2.86 1.18
C CYS A 209 0.84 -3.08 2.57
N LEU A 210 1.69 -3.11 3.59
CA LEU A 210 1.34 -3.34 4.99
C LEU A 210 1.38 -2.03 5.78
N GLY A 211 0.39 -1.84 6.64
CA GLY A 211 0.23 -0.60 7.38
C GLY A 211 -0.14 0.57 6.46
N THR A 212 0.34 1.76 6.76
CA THR A 212 0.02 2.95 5.97
C THR A 212 1.12 3.28 4.98
N LEU A 213 0.77 3.40 3.70
CA LEU A 213 1.55 4.12 2.69
C LEU A 213 1.04 5.56 2.62
N HIS A 214 1.93 6.51 2.80
CA HIS A 214 1.60 7.94 2.74
C HIS A 214 2.36 8.61 1.60
N GLY A 215 1.62 9.19 0.66
CA GLY A 215 2.15 9.92 -0.50
C GLY A 215 1.43 9.64 -1.81
N ASN A 216 1.87 10.30 -2.87
CA ASN A 216 1.33 10.07 -4.20
C ASN A 216 1.86 8.76 -4.75
N ALA A 217 0.96 7.84 -5.08
CA ALA A 217 1.32 6.49 -5.48
C ALA A 217 0.96 6.23 -6.95
N ASP A 218 1.93 5.66 -7.68
CA ASP A 218 1.75 5.11 -9.02
C ASP A 218 2.23 3.65 -9.00
N ILE A 219 1.27 2.72 -8.97
CA ILE A 219 1.52 1.28 -8.87
C ILE A 219 1.06 0.61 -10.16
N HIS A 220 1.99 -0.04 -10.86
CA HIS A 220 1.71 -0.78 -12.08
C HIS A 220 2.12 -2.25 -11.92
N ALA A 221 1.17 -3.15 -12.07
CA ALA A 221 1.36 -4.59 -11.94
C ALA A 221 0.94 -5.27 -13.25
N ALA A 222 1.93 -5.71 -14.01
CA ALA A 222 1.71 -6.41 -15.28
C ALA A 222 1.48 -7.92 -15.07
N GLU A 223 1.11 -8.61 -16.10
CA GLU A 223 0.79 -10.04 -16.12
C GLU A 223 -0.24 -10.40 -15.02
N LYS A 224 -0.12 -11.59 -14.44
CA LYS A 224 -0.99 -12.10 -13.36
C LYS A 224 -0.59 -11.61 -11.97
N SER A 225 -0.23 -10.34 -11.86
CA SER A 225 0.26 -9.74 -10.64
C SER A 225 -0.87 -9.20 -9.79
N SER A 226 -0.91 -9.57 -8.51
CA SER A 226 -1.90 -9.04 -7.56
C SER A 226 -1.36 -7.88 -6.74
N VAL A 227 -2.21 -6.90 -6.47
CA VAL A 227 -1.93 -5.75 -5.63
C VAL A 227 -2.81 -5.81 -4.39
N ASN A 228 -2.22 -5.88 -3.21
CA ASN A 228 -2.92 -5.89 -1.94
C ASN A 228 -2.43 -4.76 -1.04
N ILE A 229 -3.31 -3.83 -0.72
CA ILE A 229 -2.99 -2.62 0.02
C ILE A 229 -3.86 -2.56 1.29
N GLU A 230 -3.23 -2.44 2.44
CA GLU A 230 -3.95 -2.26 3.71
C GLU A 230 -4.49 -0.83 3.84
N LYS A 231 -3.63 0.17 3.75
CA LYS A 231 -4.01 1.59 3.82
C LYS A 231 -3.13 2.45 2.94
N LEU A 232 -3.74 3.26 2.08
CA LEU A 232 -3.07 4.21 1.21
C LEU A 232 -3.67 5.60 1.41
N GLN A 233 -2.82 6.58 1.61
CA GLN A 233 -3.20 7.98 1.85
C GLN A 233 -2.32 8.91 1.03
N GLY A 234 -2.94 9.77 0.21
CA GLY A 234 -2.22 10.72 -0.64
C GLY A 234 -3.15 11.71 -1.32
N THR A 235 -2.60 12.56 -2.16
CA THR A 235 -3.38 13.50 -2.98
C THR A 235 -3.83 12.84 -4.28
N SER A 236 -2.89 12.20 -4.97
CA SER A 236 -3.13 11.53 -6.25
C SER A 236 -2.66 10.08 -6.21
N ILE A 237 -3.55 9.16 -6.53
CA ILE A 237 -3.29 7.73 -6.49
C ILE A 237 -3.66 7.11 -7.81
N LYS A 238 -2.70 6.39 -8.42
CA LYS A 238 -2.92 5.63 -9.65
C LYS A 238 -2.48 4.18 -9.44
N ILE A 239 -3.38 3.24 -9.69
CA ILE A 239 -3.08 1.81 -9.59
C ILE A 239 -3.60 1.14 -10.86
N SER A 240 -2.74 0.38 -11.52
CA SER A 240 -3.12 -0.38 -12.72
C SER A 240 -2.64 -1.83 -12.61
N THR A 241 -3.52 -2.76 -12.93
CA THR A 241 -3.23 -4.20 -13.04
C THR A 241 -3.63 -4.70 -14.42
N GLU A 242 -2.93 -5.70 -14.95
CA GLU A 242 -3.34 -6.36 -16.20
C GLU A 242 -4.33 -7.50 -15.92
N ASP A 243 -3.85 -8.59 -15.32
CA ASP A 243 -4.67 -9.78 -15.02
C ASP A 243 -4.39 -10.22 -13.58
N GLY A 244 -4.88 -9.47 -12.62
CA GLY A 244 -4.68 -9.78 -11.21
C GLY A 244 -5.64 -9.04 -10.30
N LEU A 245 -5.83 -9.60 -9.12
CA LEU A 245 -6.69 -8.99 -8.10
C LEU A 245 -6.08 -7.69 -7.58
N LEU A 246 -6.86 -6.60 -7.66
CA LEU A 246 -6.56 -5.35 -6.98
C LEU A 246 -7.42 -5.26 -5.72
N LYS A 247 -6.78 -5.32 -4.56
CA LYS A 247 -7.46 -5.24 -3.27
C LYS A 247 -6.91 -4.10 -2.44
N THR A 248 -7.77 -3.19 -2.00
CA THR A 248 -7.40 -2.08 -1.10
C THR A 248 -8.41 -2.00 0.03
N LYS A 249 -7.95 -2.05 1.29
CA LYS A 249 -8.84 -1.99 2.45
C LYS A 249 -9.26 -0.56 2.78
N TYR A 250 -8.31 0.37 2.81
CA TYR A 250 -8.56 1.79 3.08
C TYR A 250 -7.85 2.68 2.06
N LEU A 251 -8.59 3.56 1.38
CA LEU A 251 -8.08 4.49 0.38
C LEU A 251 -8.55 5.91 0.69
N TYR A 252 -7.60 6.80 0.99
CA TYR A 252 -7.84 8.20 1.28
C TYR A 252 -7.07 9.06 0.30
N ALA A 253 -7.75 9.69 -0.65
CA ALA A 253 -7.10 10.54 -1.64
C ALA A 253 -8.05 11.63 -2.14
N GLU A 254 -7.50 12.75 -2.58
CA GLU A 254 -8.30 13.75 -3.29
C GLU A 254 -8.77 13.18 -4.65
N SER A 255 -7.87 12.49 -5.36
CA SER A 255 -8.16 11.87 -6.64
C SER A 255 -7.52 10.49 -6.75
N SER A 256 -8.31 9.49 -7.13
CA SER A 256 -7.85 8.11 -7.33
C SER A 256 -8.29 7.57 -8.68
N PHE A 257 -7.38 6.90 -9.36
CA PHE A 257 -7.65 6.16 -10.59
C PHE A 257 -7.15 4.71 -10.46
N LEU A 258 -8.08 3.75 -10.44
CA LEU A 258 -7.76 2.34 -10.34
C LEU A 258 -8.28 1.61 -11.57
N SER A 259 -7.41 0.87 -12.24
CA SER A 259 -7.76 0.15 -13.46
C SER A 259 -7.25 -1.29 -13.46
N SER A 260 -8.03 -2.17 -14.08
CA SER A 260 -7.65 -3.56 -14.36
C SER A 260 -8.07 -3.93 -15.79
N ALA A 261 -7.25 -4.71 -16.50
CA ALA A 261 -7.70 -5.22 -17.79
C ALA A 261 -8.58 -6.46 -17.60
N ALA A 262 -8.16 -7.45 -16.81
CA ALA A 262 -8.90 -8.72 -16.67
C ALA A 262 -9.12 -9.17 -15.22
N GLY A 263 -8.74 -8.40 -14.22
CA GLY A 263 -8.85 -8.77 -12.81
C GLY A 263 -9.96 -8.02 -12.06
N ASP A 264 -10.37 -8.58 -10.94
CA ASP A 264 -11.36 -7.98 -10.06
C ASP A 264 -10.75 -6.81 -9.25
N ILE A 265 -11.58 -5.81 -8.97
CA ILE A 265 -11.26 -4.68 -8.11
C ILE A 265 -12.10 -4.77 -6.84
N LEU A 266 -11.44 -4.99 -5.70
CA LEU A 266 -12.08 -5.08 -4.38
C LEU A 266 -11.62 -3.93 -3.49
N LEU A 267 -12.52 -3.03 -3.16
CA LEU A 267 -12.24 -1.88 -2.31
C LEU A 267 -13.08 -1.93 -1.04
N GLY A 268 -12.45 -1.71 0.10
CA GLY A 268 -13.11 -1.52 1.36
C GLY A 268 -13.67 -0.10 1.49
N SER A 269 -13.09 0.74 2.35
CA SER A 269 -13.50 2.14 2.50
C SER A 269 -12.66 3.05 1.62
N ILE A 270 -13.35 3.85 0.80
CA ILE A 270 -12.72 4.83 -0.09
C ILE A 270 -13.24 6.24 0.22
N HIS A 271 -12.34 7.21 0.24
CA HIS A 271 -12.64 8.62 0.47
C HIS A 271 -12.02 9.48 -0.62
N GLY A 272 -12.82 10.43 -1.15
CA GLY A 272 -12.45 11.35 -2.21
C GLY A 272 -12.95 10.93 -3.59
N ASP A 273 -12.48 11.61 -4.63
CA ASP A 273 -12.93 11.38 -5.99
C ASP A 273 -12.24 10.14 -6.57
N THR A 274 -13.02 9.09 -6.82
CA THR A 274 -12.48 7.80 -7.27
C THR A 274 -13.06 7.38 -8.62
N THR A 275 -12.17 6.99 -9.52
CA THR A 275 -12.52 6.41 -10.82
C THR A 275 -12.00 4.97 -10.89
N LEU A 276 -12.90 4.03 -11.12
CA LEU A 276 -12.63 2.60 -11.26
C LEU A 276 -12.94 2.16 -12.68
N GLN A 277 -12.02 1.42 -13.29
CA GLN A 277 -12.20 0.94 -14.65
C GLN A 277 -11.69 -0.49 -14.80
N THR A 278 -12.50 -1.39 -15.34
CA THR A 278 -12.05 -2.72 -15.74
C THR A 278 -12.63 -3.09 -17.10
N GLU A 279 -11.91 -3.90 -17.87
CA GLU A 279 -12.46 -4.45 -19.10
C GLU A 279 -13.25 -5.74 -18.85
N THR A 280 -12.63 -6.70 -18.15
CA THR A 280 -13.25 -7.96 -17.76
C THR A 280 -12.96 -8.26 -16.31
N GLY A 281 -13.93 -8.04 -15.43
CA GLY A 281 -13.78 -8.25 -14.00
C GLY A 281 -14.89 -7.55 -13.23
N ASN A 282 -15.03 -7.94 -11.98
CA ASN A 282 -16.03 -7.38 -11.09
C ASN A 282 -15.43 -6.21 -10.30
N ILE A 283 -16.27 -5.25 -10.00
CA ILE A 283 -15.93 -4.12 -9.14
C ILE A 283 -16.78 -4.21 -7.88
N THR A 284 -16.15 -4.34 -6.73
CA THR A 284 -16.83 -4.35 -5.44
C THR A 284 -16.29 -3.23 -4.57
N VAL A 285 -17.17 -2.37 -4.05
CA VAL A 285 -16.84 -1.28 -3.14
C VAL A 285 -17.71 -1.41 -1.90
N GLU A 286 -17.08 -1.67 -0.74
CA GLU A 286 -17.80 -1.86 0.53
C GLU A 286 -18.30 -0.55 1.13
N SER A 287 -17.59 0.56 0.92
CA SER A 287 -18.00 1.88 1.40
C SER A 287 -17.33 2.98 0.59
N SER A 288 -18.12 3.95 0.14
CA SER A 288 -17.62 5.11 -0.59
C SER A 288 -18.10 6.41 0.04
N ASP A 289 -17.17 7.37 0.20
CA ASP A 289 -17.42 8.75 0.62
C ASP A 289 -16.72 9.70 -0.36
N GLY A 290 -17.51 10.39 -1.20
CA GLY A 290 -17.02 11.29 -2.26
C GLY A 290 -17.70 11.02 -3.60
N CYS A 291 -17.03 11.36 -4.71
CA CYS A 291 -17.52 11.08 -6.05
C CYS A 291 -16.97 9.73 -6.56
N LEU A 292 -17.85 8.83 -6.95
CA LEU A 292 -17.46 7.52 -7.47
C LEU A 292 -17.90 7.37 -8.93
N LYS A 293 -16.94 7.03 -9.79
CA LYS A 293 -17.19 6.59 -11.15
C LYS A 293 -16.67 5.16 -11.30
N ALA A 294 -17.53 4.21 -11.59
CA ALA A 294 -17.13 2.83 -11.83
C ALA A 294 -17.61 2.35 -13.19
N SER A 295 -16.73 1.75 -13.96
CA SER A 295 -17.04 1.23 -15.28
C SER A 295 -16.43 -0.14 -15.51
N THR A 296 -17.21 -1.06 -16.07
CA THR A 296 -16.74 -2.35 -16.55
C THR A 296 -17.31 -2.63 -17.94
N ARG A 297 -16.58 -3.36 -18.76
CA ARG A 297 -17.10 -3.83 -20.03
C ARG A 297 -17.84 -5.16 -19.86
N ARG A 298 -17.29 -6.07 -19.03
CA ARG A 298 -17.91 -7.37 -18.72
C ARG A 298 -17.67 -7.68 -17.24
N GLY A 299 -18.71 -7.67 -16.44
CA GLY A 299 -18.64 -7.97 -15.02
C GLY A 299 -19.71 -7.26 -14.21
N ALA A 300 -19.83 -7.66 -12.97
CA ALA A 300 -20.74 -7.05 -12.02
C ALA A 300 -20.11 -5.82 -11.35
N ILE A 301 -20.95 -4.85 -11.00
CA ILE A 301 -20.56 -3.71 -10.18
C ILE A 301 -21.43 -3.73 -8.92
N ASP A 302 -20.81 -3.99 -7.77
CA ASP A 302 -21.43 -4.00 -6.47
C ASP A 302 -20.87 -2.84 -5.63
N VAL A 303 -21.70 -1.86 -5.34
CA VAL A 303 -21.28 -0.67 -4.61
C VAL A 303 -22.21 -0.39 -3.44
N TYR A 304 -21.64 -0.29 -2.24
CA TYR A 304 -22.30 0.28 -1.07
C TYR A 304 -21.84 1.73 -0.88
N VAL A 305 -22.80 2.61 -0.73
CA VAL A 305 -22.57 4.04 -0.70
C VAL A 305 -23.05 4.60 0.64
N SER A 306 -22.13 5.04 1.50
CA SER A 306 -22.45 5.59 2.83
C SER A 306 -22.75 7.08 2.80
N GLN A 307 -21.88 7.87 2.17
CA GLN A 307 -22.06 9.32 2.05
C GLN A 307 -21.50 9.80 0.72
N VAL A 308 -22.34 10.06 -0.28
CA VAL A 308 -21.86 10.38 -1.63
C VAL A 308 -22.36 11.71 -2.13
N ARG A 309 -21.47 12.38 -2.89
CA ARG A 309 -21.83 13.54 -3.69
C ARG A 309 -22.40 13.14 -5.06
N LYS A 310 -21.77 12.18 -5.72
CA LYS A 310 -22.19 11.71 -7.05
C LYS A 310 -21.70 10.28 -7.32
N VAL A 311 -22.57 9.42 -7.83
CA VAL A 311 -22.19 8.08 -8.32
C VAL A 311 -22.55 7.95 -9.80
N ASP A 312 -21.61 7.47 -10.60
CA ASP A 312 -21.79 7.15 -12.02
C ASP A 312 -21.28 5.72 -12.26
N LEU A 313 -22.19 4.78 -12.50
CA LEU A 313 -21.90 3.37 -12.74
C LEU A 313 -22.21 3.01 -14.18
N LYS A 314 -21.28 2.36 -14.88
CA LYS A 314 -21.45 1.92 -16.26
C LYS A 314 -20.99 0.48 -16.44
N SER A 315 -21.86 -0.39 -16.94
CA SER A 315 -21.52 -1.73 -17.38
C SER A 315 -22.06 -1.97 -18.80
N GLN A 316 -21.25 -2.57 -19.67
CA GLN A 316 -21.79 -2.98 -20.98
C GLN A 316 -22.51 -4.32 -20.88
N LYS A 317 -21.93 -5.29 -20.16
CA LYS A 317 -22.53 -6.60 -19.92
C LYS A 317 -22.32 -7.02 -18.46
N GLY A 318 -23.41 -7.12 -17.69
CA GLY A 318 -23.34 -7.56 -16.30
C GLY A 318 -24.43 -6.97 -15.41
N HIS A 319 -24.41 -7.40 -14.15
CA HIS A 319 -25.35 -6.93 -13.14
C HIS A 319 -24.75 -5.79 -12.34
N MET A 320 -25.57 -4.81 -11.98
CA MET A 320 -25.20 -3.75 -11.07
C MET A 320 -26.07 -3.80 -9.83
N ASN A 321 -25.46 -3.87 -8.67
CA ASN A 321 -26.14 -3.78 -7.38
C ASN A 321 -25.61 -2.56 -6.64
N GLN A 322 -26.50 -1.73 -6.14
CA GLN A 322 -26.17 -0.59 -5.34
C GLN A 322 -27.06 -0.51 -4.10
N MET A 323 -26.44 -0.24 -2.96
CA MET A 323 -27.12 0.11 -1.73
C MET A 323 -26.81 1.55 -1.36
N ASN A 324 -27.84 2.35 -1.07
CA ASN A 324 -27.72 3.75 -0.67
C ASN A 324 -28.56 4.04 0.58
N GLU A 325 -28.04 4.86 1.49
CA GLU A 325 -28.76 5.26 2.71
C GLU A 325 -29.70 6.46 2.54
N ARG A 326 -29.52 7.34 1.53
CA ARG A 326 -30.34 8.54 1.32
C ARG A 326 -30.31 9.04 -0.12
N ASP A 327 -31.33 9.80 -0.51
CA ASP A 327 -31.59 10.41 -1.82
C ASP A 327 -30.40 11.22 -2.36
N LYS A 328 -29.60 10.63 -3.24
CA LYS A 328 -28.53 11.33 -3.95
C LYS A 328 -28.48 10.89 -5.40
N TRP A 329 -27.88 11.74 -6.25
CA TRP A 329 -27.79 11.51 -7.68
C TRP A 329 -26.99 10.27 -8.01
N ILE A 330 -27.65 9.25 -8.52
CA ILE A 330 -27.07 8.01 -8.99
C ILE A 330 -27.42 7.88 -10.45
N LYS A 331 -26.39 7.71 -11.28
CA LYS A 331 -26.56 7.34 -12.66
C LYS A 331 -26.02 5.93 -12.84
N ALA A 332 -26.87 5.00 -13.25
CA ALA A 332 -26.48 3.64 -13.58
C ALA A 332 -26.93 3.31 -15.00
N ASP A 333 -26.01 2.87 -15.85
CA ASP A 333 -26.23 2.61 -17.27
C ASP A 333 -25.64 1.25 -17.63
N THR A 334 -26.48 0.36 -18.20
CA THR A 334 -26.05 -0.95 -18.70
C THR A 334 -26.65 -1.21 -20.07
N GLN A 335 -25.86 -1.75 -21.01
CA GLN A 335 -26.38 -2.12 -22.34
C GLN A 335 -27.03 -3.52 -22.33
N ASP A 336 -26.48 -4.45 -21.52
CA ASP A 336 -26.93 -5.81 -21.47
C ASP A 336 -26.76 -6.36 -20.06
N GLY A 337 -27.81 -6.23 -19.23
CA GLY A 337 -27.79 -6.65 -17.84
C GLY A 337 -28.90 -6.02 -17.00
N THR A 338 -28.84 -6.21 -15.69
CA THR A 338 -29.82 -5.68 -14.74
C THR A 338 -29.20 -4.70 -13.77
N VAL A 339 -29.93 -3.65 -13.39
CA VAL A 339 -29.56 -2.68 -12.38
C VAL A 339 -30.47 -2.86 -11.17
N HIS A 340 -29.90 -3.21 -10.03
CA HIS A 340 -30.61 -3.28 -8.76
C HIS A 340 -30.18 -2.13 -7.85
N LEU A 341 -31.08 -1.21 -7.60
CA LEU A 341 -30.88 -0.12 -6.63
C LEU A 341 -31.61 -0.47 -5.34
N LYS A 342 -30.85 -0.61 -4.25
CA LYS A 342 -31.41 -0.83 -2.91
C LYS A 342 -31.07 0.37 -2.04
N SER A 343 -32.08 0.97 -1.42
CA SER A 343 -31.89 1.95 -0.35
C SER A 343 -32.16 1.25 0.98
N GLN A 344 -31.22 1.33 1.90
CA GLN A 344 -31.38 0.78 3.24
C GLN A 344 -31.41 1.93 4.24
N SER A 345 -32.57 2.14 4.87
CA SER A 345 -32.66 3.09 5.98
C SER A 345 -32.07 2.48 7.25
N TRP A 346 -31.47 3.30 8.11
CA TRP A 346 -30.89 2.89 9.39
C TRP A 346 -31.86 2.05 10.24
N PHE A 347 -33.15 2.35 10.18
CA PHE A 347 -34.21 1.60 10.89
C PHE A 347 -34.41 0.16 10.37
N GLN A 348 -34.10 -0.13 9.13
CA GLN A 348 -34.19 -1.52 8.59
C GLN A 348 -33.01 -2.36 9.03
N SER A 349 -31.86 -1.79 9.26
CA SER A 349 -30.67 -2.48 9.78
C SER A 349 -30.88 -3.03 11.20
N ILE A 350 -31.66 -2.32 12.02
CA ILE A 350 -31.96 -2.74 13.41
C ILE A 350 -32.92 -3.93 13.45
N LYS A 351 -33.84 -4.04 12.50
CA LYS A 351 -34.80 -5.16 12.43
C LYS A 351 -34.18 -6.48 12.01
N LEU A 352 -33.07 -6.48 11.31
CA LEU A 352 -32.36 -7.69 10.89
C LEU A 352 -31.44 -8.29 11.98
N GLN A 353 -31.24 -7.60 13.10
CA GLN A 353 -30.44 -8.10 14.22
C GLN A 353 -31.29 -8.76 15.34
N VAL A 354 -32.63 -8.80 15.20
CA VAL A 354 -33.55 -9.29 16.24
C VAL A 354 -34.37 -10.52 15.76
N SER A 355 -34.00 -11.14 14.66
CA SER A 355 -34.64 -12.38 14.19
C SER A 355 -33.69 -13.55 14.15
#